data_307c44f437126e2a8c2229dd6d5bc48b
#
_entry.id   307c44f437126e2a8c2229dd6d5bc48b
#
_cell.length_a   1.000
_cell.length_b   1.000
_cell.length_c   1.000
_cell.angle_alpha   90.00
_cell.angle_beta   90.00
_cell.angle_gamma   90.00
#
_symmetry.space_group_name_H-M   'P 1'
#
loop_
_entity.id
_entity.type
_entity.pdbx_description
1 polymer ?
#
loop_
_entity_poly.entity_id
_entity_poly.type
_entity_poly.pdbx_seq_one_letter_code
_entity_poly.pdbx_strand_id
1 'polypeptide(L)'
;YLNMALSKGAAGCLCAAAPETLLPEKFYIAVEDTERALGDLAGWYRRKFAIPVVQVTGSAGKTTTKEMLAAVLGQHFNTLKTLANYNNFIGTPQTLFRLEQGHEAAVIETGMDHFGQIARMGEMVQPTVAVITNVGDAHIGNLDGTRQGVLRAKSEIFAHLAPDGLAVLNGDDPLLNTLALPFK
;
A
#
# COMPACT_ATOMS: atom_id res chain seq x y z
N TYR A 1 -3.09 -24.07 5.25
CA TYR A 1 -4.01 -22.94 5.54
C TYR A 1 -5.38 -23.09 4.86
N LEU A 2 -5.47 -23.70 3.66
CA LEU A 2 -6.70 -23.80 2.87
C LEU A 2 -7.82 -24.51 3.65
N ASN A 3 -7.57 -25.72 4.17
CA ASN A 3 -8.56 -26.47 4.94
C ASN A 3 -9.00 -25.72 6.21
N MET A 4 -8.06 -24.99 6.85
CA MET A 4 -8.38 -24.20 8.03
C MET A 4 -9.29 -22.99 7.68
N ALA A 5 -9.09 -22.35 6.54
CA ALA A 5 -9.96 -21.26 6.10
C ALA A 5 -11.38 -21.78 5.80
N LEU A 6 -11.47 -22.90 5.10
CA LEU A 6 -12.75 -23.53 4.76
C LEU A 6 -13.51 -24.01 6.01
N SER A 7 -12.81 -24.62 6.99
CA SER A 7 -13.43 -25.04 8.26
C SER A 7 -13.92 -23.86 9.12
N LYS A 8 -13.33 -22.66 8.93
CA LYS A 8 -13.78 -21.42 9.57
C LYS A 8 -14.88 -20.69 8.81
N GLY A 9 -15.44 -21.32 7.77
CA GLY A 9 -16.61 -20.77 7.07
C GLY A 9 -16.29 -20.00 5.79
N ALA A 10 -15.03 -20.00 5.28
CA ALA A 10 -14.75 -19.38 3.99
C ALA A 10 -15.62 -20.01 2.89
N ALA A 11 -16.21 -19.17 2.03
CA ALA A 11 -17.01 -19.60 0.91
C ALA A 11 -16.16 -20.22 -0.22
N GLY A 12 -14.89 -19.85 -0.30
CA GLY A 12 -13.92 -20.39 -1.24
C GLY A 12 -12.52 -19.94 -0.93
N CYS A 13 -11.57 -20.31 -1.78
CA CYS A 13 -10.16 -20.00 -1.61
C CYS A 13 -9.51 -19.59 -2.93
N LEU A 14 -8.58 -18.63 -2.82
CA LEU A 14 -7.60 -18.34 -3.83
C LEU A 14 -6.32 -19.11 -3.46
N CYS A 15 -5.81 -19.94 -4.35
CA CYS A 15 -4.74 -20.88 -4.06
C CYS A 15 -3.79 -21.11 -5.25
N ALA A 16 -2.55 -21.50 -4.97
CA ALA A 16 -1.58 -21.80 -6.04
C ALA A 16 -1.90 -23.12 -6.76
N ALA A 17 -2.53 -24.08 -6.05
CA ALA A 17 -3.02 -25.33 -6.62
C ALA A 17 -4.36 -25.68 -5.99
N ALA A 18 -5.29 -26.20 -6.79
CA ALA A 18 -6.54 -26.72 -6.28
C ALA A 18 -6.24 -27.99 -5.42
N PRO A 19 -6.97 -28.19 -4.31
CA PRO A 19 -6.82 -29.41 -3.52
C PRO A 19 -7.33 -30.63 -4.31
N GLU A 20 -6.80 -31.80 -4.01
CA GLU A 20 -7.23 -33.06 -4.64
C GLU A 20 -8.71 -33.34 -4.43
N THR A 21 -9.24 -32.95 -3.27
CA THR A 21 -10.65 -33.12 -2.92
C THR A 21 -11.31 -31.75 -2.82
N LEU A 22 -12.25 -31.49 -3.70
CA LEU A 22 -13.05 -30.27 -3.72
C LEU A 22 -14.30 -30.44 -2.85
N LEU A 23 -14.59 -29.48 -2.00
CA LEU A 23 -15.85 -29.43 -1.27
C LEU A 23 -16.96 -28.88 -2.21
N PRO A 24 -18.13 -29.55 -2.33
CA PRO A 24 -19.12 -29.24 -3.36
C PRO A 24 -19.67 -27.79 -3.34
N GLU A 25 -19.72 -27.19 -2.15
CA GLU A 25 -20.29 -25.84 -1.97
C GLU A 25 -19.24 -24.75 -1.86
N LYS A 26 -17.99 -25.05 -2.19
CA LYS A 26 -16.87 -24.11 -2.12
C LYS A 26 -16.31 -23.83 -3.51
N PHE A 27 -15.92 -22.58 -3.75
CA PHE A 27 -15.18 -22.26 -4.96
C PHE A 27 -13.69 -22.21 -4.72
N TYR A 28 -12.91 -22.51 -5.76
CA TYR A 28 -11.46 -22.48 -5.74
C TYR A 28 -10.95 -21.73 -6.97
N ILE A 29 -10.11 -20.73 -6.75
CA ILE A 29 -9.49 -19.95 -7.82
C ILE A 29 -8.00 -20.27 -7.79
N ALA A 30 -7.53 -21.01 -8.80
CA ALA A 30 -6.11 -21.30 -8.96
C ALA A 30 -5.42 -20.11 -9.64
N VAL A 31 -4.30 -19.68 -9.06
CA VAL A 31 -3.47 -18.57 -9.55
C VAL A 31 -1.99 -18.95 -9.42
N GLU A 32 -1.14 -18.41 -10.28
CA GLU A 32 0.30 -18.69 -10.23
C GLU A 32 0.95 -18.15 -8.95
N ASP A 33 0.55 -16.95 -8.54
CA ASP A 33 1.08 -16.25 -7.36
C ASP A 33 -0.09 -15.68 -6.54
N THR A 34 -0.28 -16.25 -5.35
CA THR A 34 -1.38 -15.89 -4.44
C THR A 34 -1.19 -14.51 -3.80
N GLU A 35 0.05 -14.08 -3.54
CA GLU A 35 0.34 -12.75 -3.00
C GLU A 35 0.08 -11.68 -4.06
N ARG A 36 0.53 -11.92 -5.28
CA ARG A 36 0.25 -11.04 -6.42
C ARG A 36 -1.25 -10.91 -6.67
N ALA A 37 -1.97 -12.03 -6.72
CA ALA A 37 -3.40 -12.06 -6.94
C ALA A 37 -4.20 -11.38 -5.82
N LEU A 38 -3.75 -11.49 -4.56
CA LEU A 38 -4.32 -10.74 -3.43
C LEU A 38 -4.20 -9.23 -3.66
N GLY A 39 -3.03 -8.77 -4.09
CA GLY A 39 -2.78 -7.35 -4.41
C GLY A 39 -3.62 -6.86 -5.59
N ASP A 40 -3.71 -7.66 -6.67
CA ASP A 40 -4.51 -7.33 -7.85
C ASP A 40 -6.00 -7.21 -7.51
N LEU A 41 -6.51 -8.11 -6.69
CA LEU A 41 -7.88 -8.07 -6.18
C LEU A 41 -8.12 -6.83 -5.32
N ALA A 42 -7.17 -6.49 -4.45
CA ALA A 42 -7.27 -5.30 -3.60
C ALA A 42 -7.24 -4.00 -4.43
N GLY A 43 -6.37 -3.92 -5.44
CA GLY A 43 -6.33 -2.79 -6.36
C GLY A 43 -7.61 -2.66 -7.19
N TRP A 44 -8.16 -3.78 -7.67
CA TRP A 44 -9.47 -3.76 -8.33
C TRP A 44 -10.57 -3.29 -7.39
N TYR A 45 -10.60 -3.77 -6.14
CA TYR A 45 -11.57 -3.35 -5.14
C TYR A 45 -11.43 -1.85 -4.81
N ARG A 46 -10.20 -1.36 -4.61
CA ARG A 46 -9.89 0.05 -4.34
C ARG A 46 -10.44 0.98 -5.43
N ARG A 47 -10.37 0.60 -6.71
CA ARG A 47 -10.85 1.41 -7.84
C ARG A 47 -12.37 1.64 -7.85
N LYS A 48 -13.13 0.93 -7.02
CA LYS A 48 -14.58 1.16 -6.85
C LYS A 48 -14.90 2.42 -6.03
N PHE A 49 -13.89 3.03 -5.40
CA PHE A 49 -14.06 4.17 -4.50
C PHE A 49 -13.37 5.39 -5.09
N ALA A 50 -14.15 6.39 -5.52
CA ALA A 50 -13.66 7.66 -6.05
C ALA A 50 -13.38 8.66 -4.91
N ILE A 51 -12.47 8.30 -4.01
CA ILE A 51 -12.07 9.09 -2.86
C ILE A 51 -10.60 9.49 -2.93
N PRO A 52 -10.18 10.62 -2.33
CA PRO A 52 -8.77 10.95 -2.16
C PRO A 52 -8.05 9.92 -1.29
N VAL A 53 -6.86 9.53 -1.72
CA VAL A 53 -6.01 8.60 -0.98
C VAL A 53 -4.62 9.18 -0.83
N VAL A 54 -4.18 9.28 0.41
CA VAL A 54 -2.82 9.67 0.77
C VAL A 54 -2.00 8.40 0.98
N GLN A 55 -0.95 8.21 0.17
CA GLN A 55 0.05 7.17 0.41
C GLN A 55 1.24 7.78 1.14
N VAL A 56 1.70 7.13 2.21
CA VAL A 56 2.81 7.62 3.05
C VAL A 56 3.93 6.59 3.08
N THR A 57 5.15 7.02 2.76
CA THR A 57 6.38 6.25 2.98
C THR A 57 7.47 7.09 3.63
N GLY A 58 8.61 6.47 3.95
CA GLY A 58 9.78 7.11 4.54
C GLY A 58 10.62 6.15 5.35
N SER A 59 11.82 6.53 5.71
CA SER A 59 12.70 5.70 6.57
C SER A 59 12.22 5.72 8.02
N ALA A 60 11.79 6.87 8.52
CA ALA A 60 11.21 7.07 9.86
C ALA A 60 9.97 7.97 9.78
N GLY A 61 9.13 7.97 10.82
CA GLY A 61 7.99 8.88 10.94
C GLY A 61 6.73 8.50 10.12
N LYS A 62 6.75 7.43 9.34
CA LYS A 62 5.60 6.99 8.53
C LYS A 62 4.31 6.86 9.36
N THR A 63 4.37 6.07 10.42
CA THR A 63 3.22 5.80 11.29
C THR A 63 2.72 7.06 11.98
N THR A 64 3.63 7.89 12.49
CA THR A 64 3.27 9.17 13.11
C THR A 64 2.57 10.09 12.11
N THR A 65 3.13 10.24 10.91
CA THR A 65 2.56 11.06 9.83
C THR A 65 1.18 10.53 9.40
N LYS A 66 1.06 9.21 9.23
CA LYS A 66 -0.23 8.56 8.94
C LYS A 66 -1.28 8.85 10.01
N GLU A 67 -0.92 8.71 11.29
CA GLU A 67 -1.86 8.96 12.40
C GLU A 67 -2.28 10.44 12.46
N MET A 68 -1.34 11.37 12.28
CA MET A 68 -1.64 12.81 12.25
C MET A 68 -2.54 13.16 11.07
N LEU A 69 -2.22 12.69 9.85
CA LEU A 69 -3.04 12.92 8.67
C LEU A 69 -4.45 12.37 8.85
N ALA A 70 -4.56 11.13 9.37
CA ALA A 70 -5.87 10.52 9.60
C ALA A 70 -6.67 11.27 10.68
N ALA A 71 -6.02 11.78 11.73
CA ALA A 71 -6.67 12.57 12.77
C ALA A 71 -7.19 13.92 12.24
N VAL A 72 -6.40 14.59 11.40
CA VAL A 72 -6.80 15.88 10.78
C VAL A 72 -7.93 15.66 9.78
N LEU A 73 -7.78 14.71 8.85
CA LEU A 73 -8.82 14.39 7.87
C LEU A 73 -10.10 13.90 8.55
N GLY A 74 -9.97 13.13 9.62
CA GLY A 74 -11.10 12.61 10.40
C GLY A 74 -11.95 13.66 11.10
N GLN A 75 -11.54 14.95 11.11
CA GLN A 75 -12.39 16.04 11.61
C GLN A 75 -13.54 16.36 10.65
N HIS A 76 -13.39 16.04 9.36
CA HIS A 76 -14.36 16.39 8.33
C HIS A 76 -14.77 15.21 7.43
N PHE A 77 -13.96 14.16 7.38
CA PHE A 77 -14.14 13.03 6.47
C PHE A 77 -14.14 11.70 7.25
N ASN A 78 -15.03 10.79 6.90
CA ASN A 78 -14.89 9.40 7.35
C ASN A 78 -13.65 8.77 6.70
N THR A 79 -12.56 8.69 7.46
CA THR A 79 -11.22 8.40 6.94
C THR A 79 -10.77 6.99 7.31
N LEU A 80 -10.52 6.15 6.28
CA LEU A 80 -9.82 4.88 6.46
C LEU A 80 -8.32 5.13 6.70
N LYS A 81 -7.70 4.35 7.58
CA LYS A 81 -6.23 4.34 7.71
C LYS A 81 -5.68 2.94 7.87
N THR A 82 -4.40 2.78 7.49
CA THR A 82 -3.62 1.57 7.81
C THR A 82 -3.58 1.36 9.32
N LEU A 83 -3.95 0.17 9.76
CA LEU A 83 -3.86 -0.25 11.17
C LEU A 83 -2.45 -0.78 11.46
N ALA A 84 -1.96 -0.49 12.66
CA ALA A 84 -0.66 -0.97 13.12
C ALA A 84 0.43 -0.79 12.03
N ASN A 85 1.15 -1.88 11.72
CA ASN A 85 2.19 -1.94 10.71
C ASN A 85 1.78 -2.73 9.45
N TYR A 86 0.49 -2.72 9.08
CA TYR A 86 -0.04 -3.42 7.90
C TYR A 86 0.34 -2.70 6.60
N ASN A 87 1.66 -2.50 6.39
CA ASN A 87 2.24 -1.65 5.38
C ASN A 87 3.07 -2.40 4.31
N ASN A 88 2.84 -3.71 4.17
CA ASN A 88 3.50 -4.62 3.22
C ASN A 88 2.50 -5.20 2.22
N PHE A 89 2.94 -6.16 1.38
CA PHE A 89 2.15 -6.81 0.33
C PHE A 89 0.91 -7.58 0.82
N ILE A 90 0.85 -7.92 2.10
CA ILE A 90 -0.32 -8.57 2.71
C ILE A 90 -1.16 -7.54 3.48
N GLY A 91 -0.53 -6.68 4.25
CA GLY A 91 -1.21 -5.70 5.09
C GLY A 91 -1.88 -4.57 4.30
N THR A 92 -1.27 -4.12 3.19
CA THR A 92 -1.87 -3.11 2.32
C THR A 92 -3.18 -3.60 1.69
N PRO A 93 -3.25 -4.80 1.05
CA PRO A 93 -4.52 -5.39 0.62
C PRO A 93 -5.57 -5.49 1.72
N GLN A 94 -5.20 -5.99 2.91
CA GLN A 94 -6.13 -6.10 4.04
C GLN A 94 -6.68 -4.73 4.47
N THR A 95 -5.86 -3.69 4.38
CA THR A 95 -6.32 -2.32 4.64
C THR A 95 -7.31 -1.87 3.56
N LEU A 96 -7.01 -2.10 2.28
CA LEU A 96 -7.87 -1.69 1.16
C LEU A 96 -9.21 -2.41 1.16
N PHE A 97 -9.28 -3.69 1.54
CA PHE A 97 -10.54 -4.43 1.67
C PHE A 97 -11.46 -3.91 2.79
N ARG A 98 -10.98 -3.05 3.66
CA ARG A 98 -11.82 -2.36 4.66
C ARG A 98 -12.47 -1.08 4.14
N LEU A 99 -12.22 -0.70 2.88
CA LEU A 99 -12.96 0.39 2.26
C LEU A 99 -14.44 0.05 2.16
N GLU A 100 -15.28 1.00 2.53
CA GLU A 100 -16.73 0.92 2.49
C GLU A 100 -17.29 2.19 1.84
N GLN A 101 -18.54 2.16 1.37
CA GLN A 101 -19.17 3.30 0.70
C GLN A 101 -19.24 4.58 1.56
N GLY A 102 -19.17 4.43 2.87
CA GLY A 102 -19.16 5.57 3.78
C GLY A 102 -17.81 6.25 3.93
N HIS A 103 -16.71 5.67 3.43
CA HIS A 103 -15.40 6.30 3.48
C HIS A 103 -15.27 7.42 2.45
N GLU A 104 -14.73 8.57 2.89
CA GLU A 104 -14.57 9.78 2.09
C GLU A 104 -13.10 10.11 1.83
N ALA A 105 -12.18 9.52 2.59
CA ALA A 105 -10.73 9.63 2.44
C ALA A 105 -10.02 8.37 2.93
N ALA A 106 -8.77 8.16 2.50
CA ALA A 106 -7.92 7.11 3.06
C ALA A 106 -6.47 7.55 3.24
N VAL A 107 -5.81 7.04 4.29
CA VAL A 107 -4.37 7.25 4.55
C VAL A 107 -3.69 5.88 4.65
N ILE A 108 -2.90 5.56 3.64
CA ILE A 108 -2.27 4.24 3.47
C ILE A 108 -0.76 4.37 3.71
N GLU A 109 -0.28 3.73 4.76
CA GLU A 109 1.15 3.59 5.03
C GLU A 109 1.73 2.45 4.20
N THR A 110 2.87 2.68 3.53
CA THR A 110 3.61 1.66 2.77
C THR A 110 5.08 1.62 3.19
N GLY A 111 5.54 0.43 3.53
CA GLY A 111 6.94 0.12 3.85
C GLY A 111 7.61 -0.67 2.73
N MET A 112 8.95 -0.72 2.75
CA MET A 112 9.72 -1.53 1.79
C MET A 112 11.07 -1.90 2.37
N ASP A 113 11.63 -2.98 1.87
CA ASP A 113 12.99 -3.43 2.10
C ASP A 113 13.75 -3.78 0.80
N HIS A 114 13.06 -3.77 -0.36
CA HIS A 114 13.62 -3.98 -1.70
C HIS A 114 13.01 -3.00 -2.72
N PHE A 115 13.71 -2.85 -3.86
CA PHE A 115 13.18 -2.13 -5.02
C PHE A 115 11.91 -2.78 -5.57
N GLY A 116 11.06 -1.97 -6.19
CA GLY A 116 9.79 -2.39 -6.80
C GLY A 116 8.63 -2.53 -5.81
N GLN A 117 8.90 -2.59 -4.51
CA GLN A 117 7.85 -2.84 -3.52
C GLN A 117 6.91 -1.66 -3.33
N ILE A 118 7.45 -0.43 -3.28
CA ILE A 118 6.60 0.78 -3.18
C ILE A 118 5.80 0.99 -4.44
N ALA A 119 6.39 0.76 -5.64
CA ALA A 119 5.66 0.83 -6.90
C ALA A 119 4.49 -0.16 -6.93
N ARG A 120 4.75 -1.42 -6.55
CA ARG A 120 3.71 -2.46 -6.50
C ARG A 120 2.57 -2.10 -5.53
N MET A 121 2.88 -1.55 -4.35
CA MET A 121 1.85 -1.06 -3.43
C MET A 121 1.13 0.18 -3.98
N GLY A 122 1.84 1.06 -4.68
CA GLY A 122 1.24 2.20 -5.38
C GLY A 122 0.21 1.78 -6.44
N GLU A 123 0.50 0.70 -7.18
CA GLU A 123 -0.45 0.11 -8.14
C GLU A 123 -1.76 -0.34 -7.47
N MET A 124 -1.70 -0.89 -6.25
CA MET A 124 -2.89 -1.25 -5.48
C MET A 124 -3.62 -0.02 -4.92
N VAL A 125 -2.85 0.93 -4.37
CA VAL A 125 -3.35 2.10 -3.62
C VAL A 125 -3.89 3.17 -4.55
N GLN A 126 -3.24 3.42 -5.70
CA GLN A 126 -3.56 4.49 -6.65
C GLN A 126 -3.76 5.83 -5.93
N PRO A 127 -2.68 6.41 -5.38
CA PRO A 127 -2.78 7.60 -4.56
C PRO A 127 -3.12 8.85 -5.37
N THR A 128 -3.83 9.78 -4.74
CA THR A 128 -3.99 11.17 -5.20
C THR A 128 -3.00 12.09 -4.53
N VAL A 129 -2.44 11.67 -3.38
CA VAL A 129 -1.37 12.38 -2.66
C VAL A 129 -0.31 11.37 -2.25
N ALA A 130 0.95 11.67 -2.55
CA ALA A 130 2.11 10.88 -2.16
C ALA A 130 2.99 11.65 -1.17
N VAL A 131 3.30 11.05 -0.02
CA VAL A 131 4.08 11.67 1.04
C VAL A 131 5.35 10.87 1.31
N ILE A 132 6.52 11.51 1.25
CA ILE A 132 7.79 10.94 1.71
C ILE A 132 8.29 11.73 2.91
N THR A 133 8.36 11.09 4.08
CA THR A 133 8.73 11.77 5.33
C THR A 133 10.22 12.08 5.43
N ASN A 134 11.08 11.16 5.03
CA ASN A 134 12.55 11.31 4.99
C ASN A 134 13.23 10.13 4.29
N VAL A 135 14.54 10.31 4.03
CA VAL A 135 15.46 9.29 3.49
C VAL A 135 16.58 9.04 4.49
N GLY A 136 16.51 7.96 5.22
CA GLY A 136 17.55 7.51 6.16
C GLY A 136 18.21 6.20 5.73
N ASP A 137 18.82 5.48 6.68
CA ASP A 137 19.60 4.28 6.42
C ASP A 137 18.79 2.96 6.53
N ALA A 138 17.48 3.04 6.79
CA ALA A 138 16.65 1.85 6.91
C ALA A 138 16.67 1.02 5.61
N HIS A 139 16.99 -0.29 5.76
CA HIS A 139 17.08 -1.27 4.67
C HIS A 139 18.16 -0.97 3.61
N ILE A 140 19.13 -0.10 3.92
CA ILE A 140 20.17 0.37 2.99
C ILE A 140 20.94 -0.79 2.33
N GLY A 141 21.17 -1.88 3.07
CA GLY A 141 21.88 -3.07 2.56
C GLY A 141 21.22 -3.74 1.36
N ASN A 142 19.89 -3.68 1.26
CA ASN A 142 19.11 -4.23 0.14
C ASN A 142 18.89 -3.21 -0.99
N LEU A 143 19.38 -1.97 -0.81
CA LEU A 143 19.14 -0.82 -1.67
C LEU A 143 20.46 -0.19 -2.13
N ASP A 144 21.30 -1.00 -2.78
CA ASP A 144 22.61 -0.63 -3.31
C ASP A 144 23.62 -0.14 -2.23
N GLY A 145 23.36 -0.37 -0.95
CA GLY A 145 24.21 0.08 0.16
C GLY A 145 24.31 1.61 0.30
N THR A 146 23.39 2.38 -0.31
CA THR A 146 23.48 3.85 -0.35
C THR A 146 22.13 4.51 -0.02
N ARG A 147 22.18 5.72 0.54
CA ARG A 147 20.96 6.53 0.71
C ARG A 147 20.33 6.94 -0.62
N GLN A 148 21.10 7.03 -1.70
CA GLN A 148 20.55 7.25 -3.04
C GLN A 148 19.70 6.06 -3.51
N GLY A 149 20.12 4.82 -3.18
CA GLY A 149 19.31 3.63 -3.39
C GLY A 149 18.00 3.69 -2.60
N VAL A 150 18.06 4.12 -1.32
CA VAL A 150 16.86 4.33 -0.48
C VAL A 150 15.95 5.40 -1.07
N LEU A 151 16.51 6.54 -1.53
CA LEU A 151 15.75 7.59 -2.22
C LEU A 151 15.05 7.03 -3.45
N ARG A 152 15.78 6.31 -4.32
CA ARG A 152 15.24 5.71 -5.53
C ARG A 152 14.06 4.77 -5.24
N ALA A 153 14.21 3.87 -4.25
CA ALA A 153 13.15 2.96 -3.86
C ALA A 153 11.91 3.68 -3.29
N LYS A 154 12.11 4.73 -2.48
CA LYS A 154 10.97 5.52 -1.96
C LYS A 154 10.30 6.36 -3.04
N SER A 155 11.05 6.85 -4.02
CA SER A 155 10.52 7.62 -5.14
C SER A 155 9.61 6.81 -6.06
N GLU A 156 9.61 5.47 -5.94
CA GLU A 156 8.66 4.59 -6.61
C GLU A 156 7.19 4.91 -6.24
N ILE A 157 6.95 5.62 -5.12
CA ILE A 157 5.61 6.07 -4.71
C ILE A 157 4.92 6.94 -5.78
N PHE A 158 5.70 7.60 -6.62
CA PHE A 158 5.19 8.46 -7.68
C PHE A 158 4.77 7.70 -8.94
N ALA A 159 5.15 6.43 -9.08
CA ALA A 159 4.86 5.63 -10.29
C ALA A 159 3.36 5.48 -10.59
N HIS A 160 2.54 5.52 -9.55
CA HIS A 160 1.08 5.38 -9.65
C HIS A 160 0.32 6.55 -9.02
N LEU A 161 1.01 7.68 -8.79
CA LEU A 161 0.35 8.92 -8.38
C LEU A 161 -0.55 9.40 -9.51
N ALA A 162 -1.75 9.87 -9.16
CA ALA A 162 -2.68 10.43 -10.14
C ALA A 162 -2.01 11.57 -10.96
N PRO A 163 -2.36 11.75 -12.24
CA PRO A 163 -1.72 12.76 -13.09
C PRO A 163 -1.81 14.20 -12.56
N ASP A 164 -2.88 14.50 -11.83
CA ASP A 164 -3.13 15.76 -11.12
C ASP A 164 -2.83 15.66 -9.61
N GLY A 165 -2.16 14.57 -9.21
CA GLY A 165 -1.85 14.27 -7.82
C GLY A 165 -0.80 15.20 -7.23
N LEU A 166 -0.77 15.24 -5.90
CA LEU A 166 0.13 16.06 -5.09
C LEU A 166 1.27 15.23 -4.52
N ALA A 167 2.52 15.67 -4.74
CA ALA A 167 3.71 15.14 -4.06
C ALA A 167 4.07 16.04 -2.87
N VAL A 168 4.15 15.45 -1.68
CA VAL A 168 4.53 16.14 -0.43
C VAL A 168 5.85 15.57 0.08
N LEU A 169 6.86 16.41 0.13
CA LEU A 169 8.21 16.06 0.53
C LEU A 169 8.64 16.88 1.75
N ASN A 170 9.47 16.27 2.60
CA ASN A 170 10.12 16.99 3.68
C ASN A 170 11.22 17.90 3.11
N GLY A 171 11.02 19.22 3.13
CA GLY A 171 11.96 20.21 2.63
C GLY A 171 13.27 20.31 3.43
N ASP A 172 13.33 19.76 4.65
CA ASP A 172 14.56 19.69 5.45
C ASP A 172 15.43 18.48 5.09
N ASP A 173 14.93 17.55 4.26
CA ASP A 173 15.72 16.38 3.83
C ASP A 173 16.50 16.72 2.55
N PRO A 174 17.85 16.76 2.62
CA PRO A 174 18.69 17.20 1.50
C PRO A 174 18.58 16.26 0.28
N LEU A 175 18.25 14.97 0.48
CA LEU A 175 18.09 14.03 -0.63
C LEU A 175 16.75 14.22 -1.32
N LEU A 176 15.67 14.43 -0.58
CA LEU A 176 14.35 14.72 -1.17
C LEU A 176 14.37 16.00 -1.98
N ASN A 177 15.16 17.01 -1.56
CA ASN A 177 15.31 18.26 -2.30
C ASN A 177 16.04 18.12 -3.65
N THR A 178 16.67 16.98 -3.92
CA THR A 178 17.29 16.71 -5.24
C THR A 178 16.30 16.17 -6.28
N LEU A 179 15.09 15.83 -5.86
CA LEU A 179 14.08 15.26 -6.76
C LEU A 179 13.50 16.36 -7.67
N ALA A 180 13.65 16.17 -8.99
CA ALA A 180 12.92 16.94 -10.00
C ALA A 180 11.64 16.18 -10.36
N LEU A 181 10.51 16.55 -9.80
CA LEU A 181 9.23 15.89 -10.02
C LEU A 181 8.41 16.62 -11.08
N PRO A 182 7.73 15.90 -11.98
CA PRO A 182 6.81 16.50 -12.95
C PRO A 182 5.45 16.90 -12.32
N PHE A 183 5.30 16.69 -11.01
CA PHE A 183 4.09 16.99 -10.22
C PHE A 183 4.25 18.31 -9.44
N LYS A 184 3.12 18.85 -8.99
CA LYS A 184 3.08 20.00 -8.07
C LYS A 184 3.35 19.55 -6.63
#